data_1474e6c83739f38eee081c53556e5768
#
_entry.id   1474e6c83739f38eee081c53556e5768
#
_cell.length_a   1.000
_cell.length_b   1.000
_cell.length_c   1.000
_cell.angle_alpha   90.00
_cell.angle_beta   90.00
_cell.angle_gamma   90.00
#
_symmetry.space_group_name_H-M   'P 1'
#
loop_
_entity.id
_entity.type
_entity.pdbx_description
1 polymer ?
#
loop_
_entity_poly.entity_id
_entity_poly.type
_entity_poly.pdbx_seq_one_letter_code
_entity_poly.pdbx_strand_id
1 'polypeptide(L)'
;MDYVQNPYYTDENVEKEKGIIAQEIKMYDDHPFWQVYMNAMECLYKNHPIKIDIAGTVEEINKIDKEMLYTCYNTFYTPSNMLMVISGDFVPEELLEEIKKRIIKNENTSEIKRIYPEEPEEINEKQKTVEMDVNNPLFVIGFKDSVLENKEELVKKHIAIEILLYMLIGKSSALYQKLYNENLLLTQPDLDYEFSKQYAHITISGQSNNPEKLTEELKKEIENLKQNGIDEKIFDRVKKKMYGSYVTEFNDVADIARMFMGDYFKGINSFDYIEMHKQVTKEFAEEVLNEVFDQNKMILSIVKGK
;
A
#
# COMPACT_ATOMS: atom_id res chain seq x y z
N MET A 1 -24.99 -8.87 -5.22
CA MET A 1 -25.15 -9.88 -4.14
C MET A 1 -25.26 -11.30 -4.70
N ASP A 2 -26.04 -11.55 -5.72
CA ASP A 2 -26.22 -12.90 -6.30
C ASP A 2 -24.88 -13.54 -6.70
N TYR A 3 -24.07 -12.82 -7.49
CA TYR A 3 -22.74 -13.26 -7.94
C TYR A 3 -21.83 -13.74 -6.80
N VAL A 4 -21.85 -13.04 -5.66
CA VAL A 4 -20.97 -13.35 -4.52
C VAL A 4 -21.49 -14.50 -3.67
N GLN A 5 -22.80 -14.76 -3.70
CA GLN A 5 -23.47 -15.76 -2.84
C GLN A 5 -23.71 -17.09 -3.54
N ASN A 6 -23.56 -17.16 -4.87
CA ASN A 6 -23.86 -18.36 -5.66
C ASN A 6 -22.63 -18.75 -6.52
N PRO A 7 -21.62 -19.41 -5.92
CA PRO A 7 -20.44 -19.84 -6.67
C PRO A 7 -20.80 -20.93 -7.67
N TYR A 8 -20.19 -20.89 -8.82
CA TYR A 8 -20.37 -21.90 -9.87
C TYR A 8 -19.02 -22.30 -10.45
N TYR A 9 -18.43 -23.36 -9.89
CA TYR A 9 -17.17 -23.93 -10.33
C TYR A 9 -17.40 -25.29 -10.98
N THR A 10 -16.97 -25.44 -12.24
CA THR A 10 -16.93 -26.73 -12.96
C THR A 10 -15.48 -27.01 -13.35
N ASP A 11 -15.14 -28.26 -13.62
CA ASP A 11 -13.80 -28.61 -14.07
C ASP A 11 -13.43 -27.83 -15.33
N GLU A 12 -14.37 -27.67 -16.26
CA GLU A 12 -14.17 -26.96 -17.52
C GLU A 12 -13.85 -25.47 -17.31
N ASN A 13 -14.64 -24.76 -16.46
CA ASN A 13 -14.40 -23.33 -16.25
C ASN A 13 -13.14 -23.07 -15.41
N VAL A 14 -12.81 -23.96 -14.48
CA VAL A 14 -11.56 -23.87 -13.69
C VAL A 14 -10.33 -24.07 -14.60
N GLU A 15 -10.32 -25.09 -15.46
CA GLU A 15 -9.22 -25.30 -16.38
C GLU A 15 -9.05 -24.16 -17.38
N LYS A 16 -10.15 -23.59 -17.88
CA LYS A 16 -10.11 -22.42 -18.75
C LYS A 16 -9.50 -21.21 -18.03
N GLU A 17 -9.92 -20.95 -16.79
CA GLU A 17 -9.45 -19.81 -15.99
C GLU A 17 -7.98 -19.95 -15.64
N LYS A 18 -7.47 -21.14 -15.35
CA LYS A 18 -6.02 -21.39 -15.17
C LYS A 18 -5.20 -20.88 -16.36
N GLY A 19 -5.68 -21.11 -17.58
CA GLY A 19 -5.01 -20.63 -18.79
C GLY A 19 -4.98 -19.10 -18.88
N ILE A 20 -6.04 -18.43 -18.46
CA ILE A 20 -6.14 -16.96 -18.45
C ILE A 20 -5.20 -16.39 -17.38
N ILE A 21 -5.26 -16.91 -16.15
CA ILE A 21 -4.40 -16.46 -15.05
C ILE A 21 -2.93 -16.74 -15.33
N ALA A 22 -2.59 -17.88 -15.95
CA ALA A 22 -1.22 -18.17 -16.35
C ALA A 22 -0.64 -17.15 -17.37
N GLN A 23 -1.49 -16.59 -18.23
CA GLN A 23 -1.09 -15.49 -19.12
C GLN A 23 -0.96 -14.16 -18.35
N GLU A 24 -1.83 -13.91 -17.39
CA GLU A 24 -1.76 -12.74 -16.52
C GLU A 24 -0.48 -12.74 -15.67
N ILE A 25 -0.11 -13.86 -15.08
CA ILE A 25 1.17 -14.01 -14.35
C ILE A 25 2.35 -13.64 -15.25
N LYS A 26 2.41 -14.18 -16.46
CA LYS A 26 3.48 -13.86 -17.41
C LYS A 26 3.52 -12.39 -17.78
N MET A 27 2.35 -11.75 -17.90
CA MET A 27 2.27 -10.31 -18.16
C MET A 27 2.86 -9.50 -16.99
N TYR A 28 2.62 -9.90 -15.73
CA TYR A 28 3.23 -9.26 -14.56
C TYR A 28 4.71 -9.56 -14.43
N ASP A 29 5.17 -10.78 -14.79
CA ASP A 29 6.60 -11.12 -14.85
C ASP A 29 7.38 -10.19 -15.79
N ASP A 30 6.77 -9.80 -16.89
CA ASP A 30 7.35 -8.90 -17.89
C ASP A 30 7.10 -7.41 -17.60
N HIS A 31 6.40 -7.07 -16.49
CA HIS A 31 6.04 -5.69 -16.16
C HIS A 31 7.08 -5.02 -15.23
N PRO A 32 7.92 -4.08 -15.73
CA PRO A 32 9.07 -3.58 -14.96
C PRO A 32 8.68 -2.84 -13.66
N PHE A 33 7.56 -2.09 -13.65
CA PHE A 33 7.08 -1.42 -12.44
C PHE A 33 6.62 -2.40 -11.38
N TRP A 34 6.00 -3.51 -11.80
CA TRP A 34 5.61 -4.57 -10.88
C TRP A 34 6.84 -5.26 -10.29
N GLN A 35 7.81 -5.59 -11.14
CA GLN A 35 9.04 -6.25 -10.72
C GLN A 35 9.87 -5.39 -9.74
N VAL A 36 10.02 -4.09 -9.99
CA VAL A 36 10.76 -3.22 -9.06
C VAL A 36 10.06 -3.12 -7.70
N TYR A 37 8.71 -3.13 -7.69
CA TYR A 37 7.92 -3.12 -6.46
C TYR A 37 8.03 -4.45 -5.69
N MET A 38 7.83 -5.59 -6.35
CA MET A 38 7.94 -6.90 -5.70
C MET A 38 9.35 -7.17 -5.17
N ASN A 39 10.38 -6.77 -5.91
CA ASN A 39 11.76 -6.82 -5.44
C ASN A 39 11.97 -5.93 -4.18
N ALA A 40 11.30 -4.79 -4.09
CA ALA A 40 11.34 -3.95 -2.88
C ALA A 40 10.68 -4.65 -1.69
N MET A 41 9.54 -5.33 -1.90
CA MET A 41 8.88 -6.11 -0.85
C MET A 41 9.75 -7.27 -0.36
N GLU A 42 10.46 -7.95 -1.27
CA GLU A 42 11.44 -8.98 -0.91
C GLU A 42 12.62 -8.42 -0.12
N CYS A 43 13.08 -7.20 -0.43
CA CYS A 43 14.12 -6.52 0.33
C CYS A 43 13.66 -6.11 1.73
N LEU A 44 12.43 -5.64 1.88
CA LEU A 44 11.87 -5.18 3.15
C LEU A 44 11.54 -6.33 4.11
N TYR A 45 10.95 -7.43 3.61
CA TYR A 45 10.36 -8.48 4.45
C TYR A 45 11.07 -9.82 4.36
N LYS A 46 11.39 -10.40 5.52
CA LYS A 46 12.02 -11.74 5.61
C LYS A 46 10.97 -12.85 5.54
N ASN A 47 9.91 -12.73 6.30
CA ASN A 47 8.93 -13.80 6.51
C ASN A 47 7.52 -13.44 6.09
N HIS A 48 7.15 -12.14 6.10
CA HIS A 48 5.79 -11.70 5.85
C HIS A 48 5.35 -12.00 4.40
N PRO A 49 4.13 -12.54 4.19
CA PRO A 49 3.63 -12.94 2.87
C PRO A 49 3.46 -11.79 1.86
N ILE A 50 3.49 -10.52 2.29
CA ILE A 50 3.40 -9.37 1.38
C ILE A 50 4.50 -9.36 0.30
N LYS A 51 5.60 -10.06 0.51
CA LYS A 51 6.67 -10.23 -0.47
C LYS A 51 6.36 -11.26 -1.57
N ILE A 52 5.25 -11.97 -1.44
CA ILE A 52 4.83 -13.00 -2.40
C ILE A 52 3.79 -12.37 -3.31
N ASP A 53 3.98 -12.52 -4.62
CA ASP A 53 3.00 -12.05 -5.59
C ASP A 53 1.65 -12.72 -5.34
N ILE A 54 0.58 -11.92 -5.28
CA ILE A 54 -0.77 -12.42 -5.00
C ILE A 54 -1.29 -13.36 -6.10
N ALA A 55 -0.80 -13.21 -7.33
CA ALA A 55 -1.13 -14.10 -8.44
C ALA A 55 -0.49 -15.49 -8.29
N GLY A 56 0.56 -15.60 -7.46
CA GLY A 56 1.32 -16.82 -7.28
C GLY A 56 2.14 -17.21 -8.50
N THR A 57 2.38 -18.49 -8.70
CA THR A 57 3.09 -19.04 -9.86
C THR A 57 2.19 -19.93 -10.70
N VAL A 58 2.52 -20.09 -11.98
CA VAL A 58 1.82 -21.02 -12.87
C VAL A 58 1.79 -22.45 -12.31
N GLU A 59 2.85 -22.85 -11.61
CA GLU A 59 2.92 -24.18 -10.96
C GLU A 59 1.90 -24.31 -9.83
N GLU A 60 1.74 -23.27 -9.01
CA GLU A 60 0.77 -23.27 -7.89
C GLU A 60 -0.67 -23.23 -8.42
N ILE A 61 -0.94 -22.42 -9.45
CA ILE A 61 -2.27 -22.33 -10.07
C ILE A 61 -2.70 -23.69 -10.65
N ASN A 62 -1.78 -24.43 -11.26
CA ASN A 62 -2.09 -25.74 -11.82
C ASN A 62 -2.54 -26.78 -10.77
N LYS A 63 -2.24 -26.57 -9.49
CA LYS A 63 -2.68 -27.42 -8.38
C LYS A 63 -4.09 -27.15 -7.90
N ILE A 64 -4.66 -25.99 -8.27
CA ILE A 64 -5.99 -25.58 -7.85
C ILE A 64 -7.05 -26.36 -8.63
N ASP A 65 -8.00 -26.96 -7.96
CA ASP A 65 -9.18 -27.63 -8.53
C ASP A 65 -10.47 -27.00 -8.00
N LYS A 66 -11.61 -27.44 -8.53
CA LYS A 66 -12.92 -26.92 -8.11
C LYS A 66 -13.23 -27.23 -6.65
N GLU A 67 -12.78 -28.37 -6.13
CA GLU A 67 -12.97 -28.78 -4.74
C GLU A 67 -12.26 -27.84 -3.79
N MET A 68 -11.02 -27.43 -4.13
CA MET A 68 -10.27 -26.43 -3.40
C MET A 68 -10.95 -25.06 -3.44
N LEU A 69 -11.46 -24.65 -4.61
CA LEU A 69 -12.19 -23.39 -4.75
C LEU A 69 -13.49 -23.38 -3.92
N TYR A 70 -14.27 -24.47 -3.94
CA TYR A 70 -15.45 -24.59 -3.07
C TYR A 70 -15.07 -24.60 -1.59
N THR A 71 -13.96 -25.23 -1.21
CA THR A 71 -13.47 -25.23 0.16
C THR A 71 -13.11 -23.81 0.61
N CYS A 72 -12.36 -23.06 -0.21
CA CYS A 72 -12.04 -21.66 0.04
C CYS A 72 -13.29 -20.79 0.12
N TYR A 73 -14.20 -20.94 -0.84
CA TYR A 73 -15.46 -20.20 -0.85
C TYR A 73 -16.26 -20.45 0.43
N ASN A 74 -16.54 -21.70 0.76
CA ASN A 74 -17.33 -22.08 1.94
C ASN A 74 -16.68 -21.63 3.26
N THR A 75 -15.35 -21.47 3.27
CA THR A 75 -14.62 -21.01 4.45
C THR A 75 -14.67 -19.49 4.60
N PHE A 76 -14.44 -18.75 3.52
CA PHE A 76 -14.17 -17.31 3.59
C PHE A 76 -15.33 -16.42 3.16
N TYR A 77 -16.22 -16.90 2.26
CA TYR A 77 -17.33 -16.12 1.72
C TYR A 77 -18.59 -16.29 2.58
N THR A 78 -18.48 -15.85 3.81
CA THR A 78 -19.61 -15.83 4.75
C THR A 78 -19.96 -14.39 5.10
N PRO A 79 -21.25 -14.03 5.31
CA PRO A 79 -21.66 -12.67 5.65
C PRO A 79 -20.91 -12.09 6.87
N SER A 80 -20.52 -12.93 7.83
CA SER A 80 -19.75 -12.54 9.02
C SER A 80 -18.30 -12.18 8.73
N ASN A 81 -17.74 -12.60 7.59
CA ASN A 81 -16.37 -12.34 7.16
C ASN A 81 -16.29 -11.35 5.99
N MET A 82 -17.40 -10.73 5.61
CA MET A 82 -17.48 -9.83 4.46
C MET A 82 -17.95 -8.44 4.88
N LEU A 83 -17.49 -7.44 4.14
CA LEU A 83 -17.94 -6.06 4.27
C LEU A 83 -18.60 -5.62 2.96
N MET A 84 -19.74 -4.97 3.07
CA MET A 84 -20.38 -4.28 1.95
C MET A 84 -20.40 -2.78 2.24
N VAL A 85 -19.80 -1.99 1.37
CA VAL A 85 -19.85 -0.54 1.42
C VAL A 85 -20.60 -0.05 0.19
N ILE A 86 -21.55 0.84 0.38
CA ILE A 86 -22.35 1.43 -0.70
C ILE A 86 -22.32 2.95 -0.51
N SER A 87 -21.94 3.65 -1.55
CA SER A 87 -21.93 5.11 -1.60
C SER A 87 -22.69 5.58 -2.83
N GLY A 88 -23.55 6.61 -2.68
CA GLY A 88 -24.34 7.15 -3.77
C GLY A 88 -25.63 7.81 -3.29
N ASP A 89 -26.52 8.11 -4.23
CA ASP A 89 -27.83 8.74 -3.97
C ASP A 89 -28.90 7.66 -3.79
N PHE A 90 -29.23 7.33 -2.54
CA PHE A 90 -30.26 6.35 -2.20
C PHE A 90 -30.84 6.61 -0.81
N VAL A 91 -32.01 6.00 -0.52
CA VAL A 91 -32.60 5.98 0.82
C VAL A 91 -32.04 4.80 1.59
N PRO A 92 -31.22 5.02 2.66
CA PRO A 92 -30.50 3.96 3.35
C PRO A 92 -31.43 2.87 3.91
N GLU A 93 -32.58 3.25 4.47
CA GLU A 93 -33.53 2.32 5.09
C GLU A 93 -34.14 1.35 4.06
N GLU A 94 -34.54 1.87 2.88
CA GLU A 94 -35.10 1.07 1.80
C GLU A 94 -34.06 0.10 1.23
N LEU A 95 -32.83 0.59 1.01
CA LEU A 95 -31.73 -0.21 0.51
C LEU A 95 -31.36 -1.32 1.51
N LEU A 96 -31.31 -1.01 2.81
CA LEU A 96 -31.02 -1.98 3.86
C LEU A 96 -32.08 -3.10 3.90
N GLU A 97 -33.36 -2.76 3.76
CA GLU A 97 -34.43 -3.79 3.71
C GLU A 97 -34.31 -4.68 2.45
N GLU A 98 -33.93 -4.12 1.31
CA GLU A 98 -33.68 -4.90 0.08
C GLU A 98 -32.44 -5.81 0.23
N ILE A 99 -31.38 -5.36 0.88
CA ILE A 99 -30.20 -6.17 1.18
C ILE A 99 -30.56 -7.32 2.11
N LYS A 100 -31.28 -7.05 3.21
CA LYS A 100 -31.73 -8.09 4.17
C LYS A 100 -32.54 -9.20 3.54
N LYS A 101 -33.38 -8.88 2.55
CA LYS A 101 -34.18 -9.87 1.81
C LYS A 101 -33.33 -10.79 0.93
N ARG A 102 -32.14 -10.33 0.52
CA ARG A 102 -31.26 -11.01 -0.44
C ARG A 102 -30.05 -11.68 0.17
N ILE A 103 -29.77 -11.42 1.45
CA ILE A 103 -28.68 -12.11 2.14
C ILE A 103 -29.07 -13.56 2.38
N ILE A 104 -28.27 -14.48 1.84
CA ILE A 104 -28.33 -15.89 2.15
C ILE A 104 -27.60 -16.09 3.48
N LYS A 105 -28.33 -16.54 4.50
CA LYS A 105 -27.73 -16.87 5.80
C LYS A 105 -26.88 -18.12 5.62
N ASN A 106 -25.59 -17.99 5.93
CA ASN A 106 -24.72 -19.16 6.04
C ASN A 106 -24.64 -19.56 7.51
N GLU A 107 -24.87 -20.83 7.80
CA GLU A 107 -24.82 -21.39 9.15
C GLU A 107 -23.37 -21.62 9.63
N ASN A 108 -22.40 -21.50 8.72
CA ASN A 108 -20.98 -21.63 9.09
C ASN A 108 -20.53 -20.40 9.89
N THR A 109 -20.46 -20.58 11.20
CA THR A 109 -19.99 -19.55 12.16
C THR A 109 -18.55 -19.83 12.64
N SER A 110 -17.79 -20.66 11.92
CA SER A 110 -16.42 -20.99 12.28
C SER A 110 -15.56 -19.71 12.32
N GLU A 111 -14.84 -19.52 13.40
CA GLU A 111 -13.90 -18.41 13.53
C GLU A 111 -12.72 -18.61 12.57
N ILE A 112 -12.50 -17.64 11.68
CA ILE A 112 -11.37 -17.64 10.76
C ILE A 112 -10.14 -17.12 11.52
N LYS A 113 -9.20 -18.01 11.78
CA LYS A 113 -7.91 -17.66 12.40
C LYS A 113 -6.87 -17.38 11.33
N ARG A 114 -6.34 -16.18 11.33
CA ARG A 114 -5.21 -15.81 10.48
C ARG A 114 -3.91 -16.04 11.25
N ILE A 115 -3.04 -16.85 10.68
CA ILE A 115 -1.72 -17.15 11.24
C ILE A 115 -0.70 -16.45 10.35
N TYR A 116 0.08 -15.55 10.95
CA TYR A 116 1.17 -14.88 10.27
C TYR A 116 2.49 -15.34 10.88
N PRO A 117 3.54 -15.51 10.07
CA PRO A 117 4.87 -15.75 10.61
C PRO A 117 5.34 -14.51 11.36
N GLU A 118 6.18 -14.71 12.37
CA GLU A 118 6.85 -13.63 13.06
C GLU A 118 7.80 -12.91 12.08
N GLU A 119 7.59 -11.62 11.92
CA GLU A 119 8.39 -10.78 11.04
C GLU A 119 9.36 -9.95 11.89
N PRO A 120 10.68 -10.08 11.69
CA PRO A 120 11.67 -9.30 12.42
C PRO A 120 11.64 -7.82 11.97
N GLU A 121 12.12 -6.92 12.83
CA GLU A 121 12.20 -5.49 12.51
C GLU A 121 13.22 -5.16 11.42
N GLU A 122 14.27 -5.98 11.29
CA GLU A 122 15.33 -5.76 10.32
C GLU A 122 14.83 -6.07 8.90
N ILE A 123 15.36 -5.33 7.94
CA ILE A 123 15.16 -5.60 6.52
C ILE A 123 15.82 -6.94 6.11
N ASN A 124 15.35 -7.51 5.02
CA ASN A 124 15.92 -8.74 4.47
C ASN A 124 17.21 -8.46 3.68
N GLU A 125 17.18 -7.47 2.80
CA GLU A 125 18.29 -7.11 1.92
C GLU A 125 18.30 -5.60 1.68
N LYS A 126 19.49 -4.99 1.60
CA LYS A 126 19.60 -3.53 1.41
C LYS A 126 19.33 -3.08 -0.01
N GLN A 127 19.68 -3.91 -1.00
CA GLN A 127 19.55 -3.52 -2.40
C GLN A 127 19.36 -4.75 -3.29
N LYS A 128 18.44 -4.64 -4.24
CA LYS A 128 18.25 -5.62 -5.31
C LYS A 128 18.18 -4.92 -6.66
N THR A 129 18.95 -5.40 -7.64
CA THR A 129 18.97 -4.85 -8.99
C THR A 129 18.71 -5.96 -10.00
N VAL A 130 17.76 -5.72 -10.91
CA VAL A 130 17.38 -6.65 -11.97
C VAL A 130 17.46 -5.94 -13.32
N GLU A 131 17.86 -6.67 -14.37
CA GLU A 131 17.91 -6.18 -15.74
C GLU A 131 16.66 -6.60 -16.52
N MET A 132 15.97 -5.63 -17.09
CA MET A 132 14.80 -5.82 -17.95
C MET A 132 14.90 -4.93 -19.20
N ASP A 133 13.96 -5.08 -20.12
CA ASP A 133 13.88 -4.22 -21.30
C ASP A 133 13.20 -2.89 -20.95
N VAL A 134 14.00 -1.93 -20.45
CA VAL A 134 13.55 -0.59 -20.07
C VAL A 134 14.50 0.48 -20.60
N ASN A 135 13.95 1.61 -21.04
CA ASN A 135 14.74 2.75 -21.51
C ASN A 135 15.37 3.54 -20.35
N ASN A 136 14.62 3.73 -19.28
CA ASN A 136 15.07 4.45 -18.11
C ASN A 136 14.98 3.55 -16.87
N PRO A 137 15.98 3.58 -15.98
CA PRO A 137 15.92 2.82 -14.76
C PRO A 137 14.73 3.21 -13.88
N LEU A 138 14.06 2.21 -13.35
CA LEU A 138 13.00 2.32 -12.36
C LEU A 138 13.59 2.09 -10.97
N PHE A 139 13.07 2.76 -9.98
CA PHE A 139 13.50 2.55 -8.60
C PHE A 139 12.31 2.50 -7.63
N VAL A 140 12.50 1.78 -6.55
CA VAL A 140 11.73 1.88 -5.31
C VAL A 140 12.72 2.00 -4.15
N ILE A 141 12.62 3.11 -3.42
CA ILE A 141 13.26 3.29 -2.13
C ILE A 141 12.20 2.96 -1.08
N GLY A 142 12.50 2.03 -0.17
CA GLY A 142 11.59 1.63 0.88
C GLY A 142 12.18 1.86 2.26
N PHE A 143 11.31 2.14 3.25
CA PHE A 143 11.65 2.15 4.67
C PHE A 143 10.70 1.22 5.39
N LYS A 144 11.24 0.20 6.08
CA LYS A 144 10.44 -0.69 6.90
C LYS A 144 10.04 0.01 8.19
N ASP A 145 8.77 -0.10 8.53
CA ASP A 145 8.22 0.49 9.74
C ASP A 145 7.51 -0.57 10.59
N SER A 146 7.19 -0.22 11.81
CA SER A 146 6.42 -1.04 12.74
C SER A 146 4.99 -0.54 12.87
N VAL A 147 4.06 -1.47 13.02
CA VAL A 147 2.64 -1.16 13.19
C VAL A 147 2.37 -0.72 14.63
N LEU A 148 1.57 0.34 14.80
CA LEU A 148 1.08 0.78 16.10
C LEU A 148 -0.28 0.12 16.40
N GLU A 149 -0.45 -0.36 17.64
CA GLU A 149 -1.73 -0.91 18.11
C GLU A 149 -2.76 0.19 18.36
N ASN A 150 -2.31 1.35 18.87
CA ASN A 150 -3.16 2.50 19.08
C ASN A 150 -3.53 3.16 17.76
N LYS A 151 -4.81 3.15 17.43
CA LYS A 151 -5.32 3.61 16.15
C LYS A 151 -5.26 5.11 15.95
N GLU A 152 -5.45 5.90 17.00
CA GLU A 152 -5.32 7.36 16.92
C GLU A 152 -3.87 7.75 16.64
N GLU A 153 -2.92 7.10 17.31
CA GLU A 153 -1.50 7.31 17.07
C GLU A 153 -1.10 6.84 15.67
N LEU A 154 -1.64 5.72 15.22
CA LEU A 154 -1.42 5.21 13.86
C LEU A 154 -1.89 6.20 12.79
N VAL A 155 -3.09 6.75 12.92
CA VAL A 155 -3.62 7.77 12.00
C VAL A 155 -2.77 9.05 12.04
N LYS A 156 -2.37 9.51 13.23
CA LYS A 156 -1.47 10.67 13.37
C LYS A 156 -0.11 10.41 12.72
N LYS A 157 0.45 9.21 12.93
CA LYS A 157 1.71 8.79 12.32
C LYS A 157 1.61 8.76 10.81
N HIS A 158 0.53 8.20 10.26
CA HIS A 158 0.26 8.18 8.83
C HIS A 158 0.26 9.60 8.25
N ILE A 159 -0.54 10.50 8.81
CA ILE A 159 -0.61 11.90 8.39
C ILE A 159 0.77 12.58 8.46
N ALA A 160 1.53 12.33 9.54
CA ALA A 160 2.86 12.90 9.70
C ALA A 160 3.83 12.38 8.62
N ILE A 161 3.80 11.08 8.31
CA ILE A 161 4.63 10.47 7.25
C ILE A 161 4.27 11.07 5.88
N GLU A 162 3.00 11.21 5.54
CA GLU A 162 2.60 11.84 4.29
C GLU A 162 3.11 13.29 4.18
N ILE A 163 2.99 14.07 5.25
CA ILE A 163 3.52 15.44 5.29
C ILE A 163 5.03 15.42 5.08
N LEU A 164 5.76 14.56 5.78
CA LEU A 164 7.21 14.42 5.67
C LEU A 164 7.65 14.02 4.27
N LEU A 165 7.00 13.06 3.63
CA LEU A 165 7.29 12.65 2.26
C LEU A 165 7.12 13.81 1.27
N TYR A 166 6.04 14.57 1.39
CA TYR A 166 5.85 15.75 0.54
C TYR A 166 6.84 16.88 0.82
N MET A 167 7.27 17.07 2.08
CA MET A 167 8.30 18.02 2.41
C MET A 167 9.67 17.59 1.86
N LEU A 168 9.98 16.31 1.95
CA LEU A 168 11.25 15.72 1.56
C LEU A 168 11.44 15.72 0.04
N ILE A 169 10.49 15.14 -0.71
CA ILE A 169 10.64 14.91 -2.16
C ILE A 169 9.37 15.21 -2.96
N GLY A 170 8.36 15.83 -2.38
CA GLY A 170 7.20 16.32 -3.13
C GLY A 170 7.58 17.42 -4.13
N LYS A 171 6.79 17.61 -5.17
CA LYS A 171 7.06 18.50 -6.31
C LYS A 171 7.52 19.94 -5.94
N SER A 172 7.12 20.44 -4.79
CA SER A 172 7.47 21.77 -4.30
C SER A 172 8.67 21.78 -3.32
N SER A 173 9.31 20.63 -3.06
CA SER A 173 10.48 20.53 -2.19
C SER A 173 11.75 21.00 -2.91
N ALA A 174 12.73 21.45 -2.13
CA ALA A 174 14.04 21.86 -2.67
C ALA A 174 14.79 20.66 -3.28
N LEU A 175 14.70 19.47 -2.62
CA LEU A 175 15.32 18.26 -3.12
C LEU A 175 14.73 17.83 -4.47
N TYR A 176 13.40 17.83 -4.60
CA TYR A 176 12.77 17.51 -5.89
C TYR A 176 13.28 18.42 -7.00
N GLN A 177 13.29 19.74 -6.78
CA GLN A 177 13.75 20.71 -7.79
C GLN A 177 15.20 20.48 -8.18
N LYS A 178 16.07 20.20 -7.19
CA LYS A 178 17.47 19.85 -7.44
C LYS A 178 17.60 18.60 -8.29
N LEU A 179 16.98 17.50 -7.88
CA LEU A 179 17.04 16.19 -8.58
C LEU A 179 16.50 16.29 -10.00
N TYR A 180 15.40 17.01 -10.18
CA TYR A 180 14.79 17.24 -11.49
C TYR A 180 15.73 18.04 -12.42
N ASN A 181 16.30 19.16 -11.93
CA ASN A 181 17.23 20.00 -12.70
C ASN A 181 18.54 19.29 -13.04
N GLU A 182 18.99 18.36 -12.18
CA GLU A 182 20.16 17.51 -12.42
C GLU A 182 19.84 16.28 -13.29
N ASN A 183 18.61 16.11 -13.78
CA ASN A 183 18.12 14.93 -14.50
C ASN A 183 18.33 13.62 -13.72
N LEU A 184 18.40 13.68 -12.41
CA LEU A 184 18.42 12.49 -11.54
C LEU A 184 17.01 11.92 -11.31
N LEU A 185 16.00 12.78 -11.34
CA LEU A 185 14.60 12.38 -11.25
C LEU A 185 13.90 12.77 -12.56
N LEU A 186 13.30 11.79 -13.25
CA LEU A 186 12.71 11.96 -14.58
C LEU A 186 11.22 12.28 -14.53
N THR A 187 10.53 11.76 -13.50
CA THR A 187 9.10 11.97 -13.27
C THR A 187 8.87 12.37 -11.82
N GLN A 188 7.69 12.90 -11.52
CA GLN A 188 7.28 13.05 -10.12
C GLN A 188 7.24 11.66 -9.48
N PRO A 189 7.90 11.43 -8.33
CA PRO A 189 7.83 10.14 -7.66
C PRO A 189 6.46 9.91 -7.05
N ASP A 190 6.04 8.66 -7.05
CA ASP A 190 4.93 8.20 -6.23
C ASP A 190 5.43 8.02 -4.79
N LEU A 191 4.63 8.51 -3.84
CA LEU A 191 4.93 8.54 -2.42
C LEU A 191 3.80 7.81 -1.70
N ASP A 192 4.13 6.75 -0.99
CA ASP A 192 3.12 5.95 -0.31
C ASP A 192 3.59 5.48 1.07
N TYR A 193 2.66 5.41 2.01
CA TYR A 193 2.84 4.73 3.28
C TYR A 193 1.75 3.67 3.43
N GLU A 194 2.13 2.44 3.17
CA GLU A 194 1.25 1.30 3.30
C GLU A 194 1.39 0.65 4.67
N PHE A 195 0.24 0.38 5.30
CA PHE A 195 0.20 -0.33 6.56
C PHE A 195 -1.05 -1.20 6.71
N SER A 196 -0.90 -2.26 7.47
CA SER A 196 -1.96 -3.17 7.88
C SER A 196 -1.77 -3.51 9.36
N LYS A 197 -2.46 -4.53 9.86
CA LYS A 197 -2.32 -4.97 11.26
C LYS A 197 -0.95 -5.57 11.58
N GLN A 198 -0.14 -5.92 10.58
CA GLN A 198 1.06 -6.73 10.75
C GLN A 198 2.27 -6.27 9.92
N TYR A 199 2.12 -5.26 9.12
CA TYR A 199 3.22 -4.67 8.37
C TYR A 199 2.99 -3.19 8.15
N ALA A 200 4.07 -2.46 8.03
CA ALA A 200 4.07 -1.07 7.59
C ALA A 200 5.37 -0.75 6.86
N HIS A 201 5.27 0.06 5.82
CA HIS A 201 6.44 0.54 5.09
C HIS A 201 6.13 1.81 4.28
N ILE A 202 7.15 2.60 4.06
CA ILE A 202 7.14 3.71 3.11
C ILE A 202 7.72 3.21 1.79
N THR A 203 7.14 3.68 0.66
CA THR A 203 7.76 3.57 -0.65
C THR A 203 7.84 4.93 -1.33
N ILE A 204 8.99 5.18 -1.97
CA ILE A 204 9.25 6.30 -2.88
C ILE A 204 9.66 5.68 -4.20
N SER A 205 8.80 5.77 -5.23
CA SER A 205 9.02 5.08 -6.49
C SER A 205 8.99 6.01 -7.69
N GLY A 206 9.71 5.65 -8.74
CA GLY A 206 9.75 6.46 -9.96
C GLY A 206 10.83 6.05 -10.95
N GLN A 207 11.21 6.99 -11.81
CA GLN A 207 12.27 6.82 -12.80
C GLN A 207 13.44 7.77 -12.54
N SER A 208 14.65 7.24 -12.65
CA SER A 208 15.89 7.99 -12.41
C SER A 208 16.97 7.56 -13.39
N ASN A 209 17.77 8.51 -13.88
CA ASN A 209 18.97 8.17 -14.65
C ASN A 209 20.09 7.55 -13.79
N ASN A 210 20.03 7.76 -12.47
CA ASN A 210 20.98 7.18 -11.51
C ASN A 210 20.29 7.01 -10.14
N PRO A 211 19.57 5.89 -9.93
CA PRO A 211 18.85 5.61 -8.69
C PRO A 211 19.74 5.64 -7.43
N GLU A 212 20.97 5.15 -7.54
CA GLU A 212 21.91 5.13 -6.42
C GLU A 212 22.30 6.55 -5.99
N LYS A 213 22.62 7.44 -6.95
CA LYS A 213 22.95 8.83 -6.64
C LYS A 213 21.73 9.58 -6.09
N LEU A 214 20.55 9.34 -6.65
CA LEU A 214 19.28 9.89 -6.12
C LEU A 214 19.09 9.46 -4.67
N THR A 215 19.30 8.18 -4.37
CA THR A 215 19.19 7.63 -3.01
C THR A 215 20.15 8.31 -2.04
N GLU A 216 21.40 8.55 -2.44
CA GLU A 216 22.38 9.26 -1.60
C GLU A 216 21.96 10.73 -1.33
N GLU A 217 21.42 11.43 -2.31
CA GLU A 217 20.90 12.78 -2.11
C GLU A 217 19.68 12.80 -1.18
N LEU A 218 18.80 11.80 -1.29
CA LEU A 218 17.66 11.62 -0.38
C LEU A 218 18.13 11.38 1.07
N LYS A 219 19.12 10.51 1.28
CA LYS A 219 19.72 10.27 2.60
C LYS A 219 20.30 11.54 3.21
N LYS A 220 21.01 12.34 2.42
CA LYS A 220 21.57 13.61 2.88
C LYS A 220 20.48 14.59 3.34
N GLU A 221 19.39 14.67 2.59
CA GLU A 221 18.29 15.55 2.96
C GLU A 221 17.54 15.07 4.21
N ILE A 222 17.36 13.76 4.36
CA ILE A 222 16.81 13.18 5.60
C ILE A 222 17.68 13.56 6.80
N GLU A 223 18.99 13.39 6.70
CA GLU A 223 19.92 13.75 7.77
C GLU A 223 19.94 15.27 8.03
N ASN A 224 19.86 16.09 6.97
CA ASN A 224 19.74 17.53 7.10
C ASN A 224 18.49 17.94 7.89
N LEU A 225 17.32 17.33 7.58
CA LEU A 225 16.08 17.59 8.30
C LEU A 225 16.15 17.12 9.76
N LYS A 226 16.78 15.97 10.03
CA LYS A 226 16.99 15.48 11.40
C LYS A 226 17.89 16.39 12.23
N GLN A 227 18.94 16.94 11.64
CA GLN A 227 19.92 17.81 12.35
C GLN A 227 19.44 19.24 12.54
N ASN A 228 18.78 19.80 11.53
CA ASN A 228 18.40 21.22 11.50
C ASN A 228 16.94 21.47 11.85
N GLY A 229 16.13 20.41 11.96
CA GLY A 229 14.70 20.50 12.18
C GLY A 229 13.91 20.82 10.91
N ILE A 230 12.60 20.78 11.03
CA ILE A 230 11.64 21.02 9.96
C ILE A 230 11.26 22.51 9.94
N ASP A 231 11.26 23.14 8.76
CA ASP A 231 10.75 24.52 8.61
C ASP A 231 9.24 24.56 8.87
N GLU A 232 8.83 25.35 9.84
CA GLU A 232 7.44 25.45 10.30
C GLU A 232 6.49 25.97 9.21
N LYS A 233 6.94 26.93 8.37
CA LYS A 233 6.10 27.48 7.29
C LYS A 233 5.88 26.45 6.19
N ILE A 234 6.90 25.66 5.89
CA ILE A 234 6.79 24.57 4.90
C ILE A 234 5.88 23.49 5.45
N PHE A 235 6.05 23.10 6.72
CA PHE A 235 5.20 22.12 7.41
C PHE A 235 3.73 22.54 7.37
N ASP A 236 3.39 23.73 7.79
CA ASP A 236 2.02 24.26 7.80
C ASP A 236 1.40 24.29 6.39
N ARG A 237 2.19 24.69 5.40
CA ARG A 237 1.73 24.71 3.99
C ARG A 237 1.43 23.31 3.48
N VAL A 238 2.32 22.35 3.72
CA VAL A 238 2.14 20.97 3.29
C VAL A 238 0.99 20.30 4.05
N LYS A 239 0.91 20.50 5.36
CA LYS A 239 -0.20 20.02 6.19
C LYS A 239 -1.56 20.49 5.66
N LYS A 240 -1.69 21.77 5.32
CA LYS A 240 -2.93 22.32 4.71
C LYS A 240 -3.23 21.68 3.35
N LYS A 241 -2.19 21.46 2.53
CA LYS A 241 -2.35 20.76 1.24
C LYS A 241 -2.88 19.35 1.44
N MET A 242 -2.28 18.57 2.35
CA MET A 242 -2.69 17.18 2.61
C MET A 242 -4.13 17.10 3.14
N TYR A 243 -4.49 18.00 4.06
CA TYR A 243 -5.87 18.11 4.52
C TYR A 243 -6.85 18.40 3.37
N GLY A 244 -6.51 19.35 2.50
CA GLY A 244 -7.34 19.67 1.33
C GLY A 244 -7.49 18.48 0.37
N SER A 245 -6.39 17.74 0.11
CA SER A 245 -6.43 16.52 -0.71
C SER A 245 -7.35 15.47 -0.09
N TYR A 246 -7.22 15.21 1.21
CA TYR A 246 -8.09 14.26 1.93
C TYR A 246 -9.58 14.63 1.84
N VAL A 247 -9.90 15.92 2.05
CA VAL A 247 -11.30 16.40 1.93
C VAL A 247 -11.84 16.23 0.51
N THR A 248 -11.01 16.38 -0.52
CA THR A 248 -11.46 16.21 -1.92
C THR A 248 -11.83 14.78 -2.28
N GLU A 249 -11.36 13.77 -1.56
CA GLU A 249 -11.75 12.36 -1.77
C GLU A 249 -13.24 12.12 -1.49
N PHE A 250 -13.85 12.96 -0.67
CA PHE A 250 -15.30 12.92 -0.42
C PHE A 250 -16.16 13.48 -1.58
N ASN A 251 -15.57 13.94 -2.68
CA ASN A 251 -16.30 14.41 -3.85
C ASN A 251 -16.67 13.28 -4.84
N ASP A 252 -16.03 12.10 -4.72
CA ASP A 252 -16.31 10.96 -5.60
C ASP A 252 -16.87 9.79 -4.80
N VAL A 253 -18.00 9.25 -5.25
CA VAL A 253 -18.69 8.16 -4.54
C VAL A 253 -17.88 6.85 -4.52
N ALA A 254 -17.05 6.62 -5.54
CA ALA A 254 -16.20 5.44 -5.59
C ALA A 254 -14.99 5.58 -4.66
N ASP A 255 -14.43 6.79 -4.55
CA ASP A 255 -13.34 7.09 -3.61
C ASP A 255 -13.82 6.97 -2.16
N ILE A 256 -15.01 7.51 -1.84
CA ILE A 256 -15.65 7.31 -0.54
C ILE A 256 -15.76 5.82 -0.21
N ALA A 257 -16.31 5.01 -1.12
CA ALA A 257 -16.51 3.59 -0.87
C ALA A 257 -15.18 2.86 -0.64
N ARG A 258 -14.15 3.14 -1.45
CA ARG A 258 -12.81 2.54 -1.32
C ARG A 258 -12.12 2.93 -0.02
N MET A 259 -12.16 4.21 0.35
CA MET A 259 -11.57 4.75 1.56
C MET A 259 -12.19 4.11 2.80
N PHE A 260 -13.52 4.11 2.92
CA PHE A 260 -14.21 3.52 4.07
C PHE A 260 -13.98 2.01 4.18
N MET A 261 -13.94 1.29 3.05
CA MET A 261 -13.64 -0.13 3.03
C MET A 261 -12.21 -0.41 3.49
N GLY A 262 -11.22 0.31 2.97
CA GLY A 262 -9.82 0.16 3.34
C GLY A 262 -9.58 0.44 4.82
N ASP A 263 -10.11 1.54 5.33
CA ASP A 263 -9.96 1.94 6.73
C ASP A 263 -10.67 0.97 7.69
N TYR A 264 -11.84 0.46 7.30
CA TYR A 264 -12.55 -0.54 8.11
C TYR A 264 -11.68 -1.79 8.37
N PHE A 265 -11.01 -2.32 7.35
CA PHE A 265 -10.13 -3.49 7.52
C PHE A 265 -8.89 -3.19 8.36
N LYS A 266 -8.40 -1.95 8.34
CA LYS A 266 -7.35 -1.45 9.23
C LYS A 266 -7.90 -1.19 10.65
N GLY A 267 -9.21 -1.15 10.82
CA GLY A 267 -9.93 -0.86 12.05
C GLY A 267 -9.91 0.63 12.41
N ILE A 268 -9.82 1.48 11.41
CA ILE A 268 -9.83 2.95 11.49
C ILE A 268 -11.20 3.44 11.03
N ASN A 269 -11.68 4.53 11.63
CA ASN A 269 -12.80 5.28 11.10
C ASN A 269 -12.25 6.40 10.19
N SER A 270 -12.67 6.43 8.93
CA SER A 270 -12.18 7.44 7.96
C SER A 270 -12.35 8.89 8.43
N PHE A 271 -13.37 9.18 9.22
CA PHE A 271 -13.55 10.54 9.78
C PHE A 271 -12.50 10.92 10.82
N ASP A 272 -11.80 9.96 11.42
CA ASP A 272 -10.75 10.23 12.41
C ASP A 272 -9.58 11.01 11.77
N TYR A 273 -9.32 10.83 10.48
CA TYR A 273 -8.30 11.60 9.76
C TYR A 273 -8.55 13.11 9.81
N ILE A 274 -9.82 13.55 9.74
CA ILE A 274 -10.18 14.99 9.78
C ILE A 274 -9.80 15.60 11.13
N GLU A 275 -10.04 14.88 12.21
CA GLU A 275 -9.72 15.35 13.56
C GLU A 275 -8.23 15.22 13.88
N MET A 276 -7.63 14.08 13.51
CA MET A 276 -6.20 13.85 13.76
C MET A 276 -5.32 14.81 12.97
N HIS A 277 -5.73 15.22 11.76
CA HIS A 277 -5.00 16.23 11.00
C HIS A 277 -4.77 17.54 11.78
N LYS A 278 -5.74 17.96 12.60
CA LYS A 278 -5.60 19.16 13.44
C LYS A 278 -4.56 18.95 14.53
N GLN A 279 -4.44 17.73 15.06
CA GLN A 279 -3.59 17.37 16.18
C GLN A 279 -2.13 17.09 15.81
N VAL A 280 -1.82 16.78 14.55
CA VAL A 280 -0.44 16.58 14.12
C VAL A 280 0.33 17.89 14.19
N THR A 281 1.36 17.95 15.04
CA THR A 281 2.25 19.10 15.22
C THR A 281 3.58 18.89 14.49
N LYS A 282 4.35 19.95 14.36
CA LYS A 282 5.70 19.89 13.80
C LYS A 282 6.60 18.99 14.66
N GLU A 283 6.55 19.14 15.97
CA GLU A 283 7.33 18.36 16.93
C GLU A 283 7.02 16.87 16.79
N PHE A 284 5.75 16.50 16.69
CA PHE A 284 5.35 15.12 16.43
C PHE A 284 5.89 14.60 15.09
N ALA A 285 5.84 15.43 14.04
CA ALA A 285 6.42 15.05 12.74
C ALA A 285 7.95 14.87 12.82
N GLU A 286 8.66 15.67 13.62
CA GLU A 286 10.10 15.51 13.87
C GLU A 286 10.40 14.20 14.64
N GLU A 287 9.56 13.81 15.60
CA GLU A 287 9.68 12.51 16.27
C GLU A 287 9.51 11.36 15.26
N VAL A 288 8.46 11.42 14.42
CA VAL A 288 8.20 10.42 13.37
C VAL A 288 9.33 10.38 12.33
N LEU A 289 9.90 11.53 11.94
CA LEU A 289 11.06 11.60 11.04
C LEU A 289 12.24 10.80 11.60
N ASN A 290 12.53 10.97 12.88
CA ASN A 290 13.63 10.27 13.52
C ASN A 290 13.40 8.77 13.66
N GLU A 291 12.17 8.35 13.92
CA GLU A 291 11.78 6.96 14.11
C GLU A 291 11.76 6.18 12.79
N VAL A 292 11.05 6.72 11.78
CA VAL A 292 10.66 5.93 10.60
C VAL A 292 11.71 6.01 9.48
N PHE A 293 12.36 7.17 9.30
CA PHE A 293 13.35 7.33 8.23
C PHE A 293 14.76 6.87 8.66
N ASP A 294 14.83 5.66 9.23
CA ASP A 294 16.11 5.05 9.64
C ASP A 294 16.82 4.42 8.43
N GLN A 295 18.06 4.85 8.16
CA GLN A 295 18.88 4.32 7.07
C GLN A 295 19.24 2.83 7.22
N ASN A 296 19.14 2.26 8.43
CA ASN A 296 19.34 0.82 8.64
C ASN A 296 18.13 0.00 8.18
N LYS A 297 16.94 0.62 8.16
CA LYS A 297 15.68 0.03 7.69
C LYS A 297 15.34 0.42 6.25
N MET A 298 16.27 1.07 5.55
CA MET A 298 16.11 1.54 4.17
C MET A 298 16.58 0.51 3.16
N ILE A 299 15.82 0.36 2.08
CA ILE A 299 16.17 -0.48 0.93
C ILE A 299 16.16 0.30 -0.38
N LEU A 300 16.82 -0.24 -1.41
CA LEU A 300 16.75 0.24 -2.77
C LEU A 300 16.53 -0.92 -3.74
N SER A 301 15.41 -0.89 -4.46
CA SER A 301 15.14 -1.80 -5.57
C SER A 301 15.31 -1.07 -6.89
N ILE A 302 15.97 -1.70 -7.86
CA ILE A 302 16.25 -1.12 -9.18
C ILE A 302 15.89 -2.12 -10.26
N VAL A 303 15.18 -1.65 -11.28
CA VAL A 303 15.07 -2.31 -12.58
C VAL A 303 15.74 -1.38 -13.61
N LYS A 304 16.77 -1.86 -14.30
CA LYS A 304 17.51 -1.09 -15.30
C LYS A 304 17.57 -1.82 -16.66
N GLY A 305 17.92 -1.09 -17.71
CA GLY A 305 18.17 -1.66 -19.02
C GLY A 305 19.40 -2.59 -19.04
N LYS A 306 19.37 -3.55 -19.96
CA LYS A 306 20.47 -4.47 -20.25
C LYS A 306 21.65 -3.75 -20.91
#